data_9d36e56b66167bd6b7ffe234c49dcaf8
#
_entry.id   9d36e56b66167bd6b7ffe234c49dcaf8
#
_cell.length_a   1.000
_cell.length_b   1.000
_cell.length_c   1.000
_cell.angle_alpha   90.00
_cell.angle_beta   90.00
_cell.angle_gamma   90.00
#
_symmetry.space_group_name_H-M   'P 1'
#
loop_
_entity.id
_entity.type
_entity.pdbx_description
1 polymer ?
#
loop_
_entity_poly.entity_id
_entity_poly.type
_entity_poly.pdbx_seq_one_letter_code
_entity_poly.pdbx_strand_id
1 'polypeptide(L)'
;ESRESFARLMERYPQPEKEPAYTEETVAVYPADKNNLPYDVEIRTLRFDEPEHDPPSAEPAEPESPAMSEEEALLLEQEGRAALSEMGEFVPDFDDAISQAEIDEPPAHRPAVSIPVDGEWQGFPSVAAAEQAAYADFKAASHRDAQNFHITDDALGVGGAKAKFRANMAAIRLLQELEFEGLQASPEQQEILSRYVGWGGLADAFDESKDNWKDEFAELYATLSPEEYVAARASTLNAHYTSPTVIKAIYEAVGNMGFQTGNILEPAMGVGNFFGLLPQEMQGSRLYGVELDSITGRIAKQLYPKADITVAGFETIDRRDFFDLAIGNVPFGQYQVNDRAYNKLGFSIHDYFFAKTLDQVRPGGVIAFVTSRY
;
A
#
# COMPACT_ATOMS: atom_id res chain seq x y z
N GLU A 1 -5.81 19.35 24.63
CA GLU A 1 -6.79 18.59 23.78
C GLU A 1 -6.18 17.30 23.22
N SER A 2 -4.91 17.27 22.80
CA SER A 2 -4.30 16.04 22.23
C SER A 2 -4.05 14.91 23.26
N ARG A 3 -3.75 15.24 24.53
CA ARG A 3 -3.54 14.24 25.60
C ARG A 3 -4.83 13.58 26.07
N GLU A 4 -5.93 14.31 26.09
CA GLU A 4 -7.24 13.75 26.43
C GLU A 4 -7.81 12.85 25.33
N SER A 5 -7.53 13.18 24.06
CA SER A 5 -7.90 12.33 22.91
C SER A 5 -7.13 11.02 22.90
N PHE A 6 -5.83 11.05 23.26
CA PHE A 6 -5.00 9.84 23.37
C PHE A 6 -5.45 8.94 24.52
N ALA A 7 -5.77 9.51 25.70
CA ALA A 7 -6.28 8.74 26.84
C ALA A 7 -7.60 8.03 26.52
N ARG A 8 -8.52 8.70 25.80
CA ARG A 8 -9.80 8.11 25.36
C ARG A 8 -9.62 7.03 24.29
N LEU A 9 -8.56 7.13 23.45
CA LEU A 9 -8.22 6.10 22.48
C LEU A 9 -7.70 4.84 23.19
N MET A 10 -6.84 5.00 24.20
CA MET A 10 -6.29 3.90 24.98
C MET A 10 -7.33 3.17 25.86
N GLU A 11 -8.40 3.88 26.30
CA GLU A 11 -9.53 3.25 26.98
C GLU A 11 -10.40 2.38 26.07
N ARG A 12 -10.39 2.63 24.75
CA ARG A 12 -11.15 1.84 23.76
C ARG A 12 -10.45 0.54 23.34
N TYR A 13 -9.13 0.46 23.54
CA TYR A 13 -8.32 -0.72 23.21
C TYR A 13 -7.56 -1.16 24.47
N PRO A 14 -8.18 -1.99 25.33
CA PRO A 14 -7.51 -2.53 26.51
C PRO A 14 -6.26 -3.27 26.06
N GLN A 15 -5.11 -2.89 26.65
CA GLN A 15 -3.84 -3.59 26.44
C GLN A 15 -4.00 -5.05 26.90
N PRO A 16 -3.42 -6.02 26.19
CA PRO A 16 -3.41 -7.40 26.66
C PRO A 16 -2.75 -7.46 28.04
N GLU A 17 -3.43 -8.09 28.99
CA GLU A 17 -2.99 -8.18 30.41
C GLU A 17 -1.70 -8.99 30.64
N LYS A 18 -1.13 -9.60 29.59
CA LYS A 18 0.16 -10.32 29.65
C LYS A 18 0.94 -10.08 28.36
N GLU A 19 2.20 -9.71 28.53
CA GLU A 19 3.17 -9.81 27.46
C GLU A 19 3.23 -11.28 27.00
N PRO A 20 3.26 -11.55 25.68
CA PRO A 20 3.42 -12.91 25.19
C PRO A 20 4.74 -13.49 25.72
N ALA A 21 4.69 -14.70 26.25
CA ALA A 21 5.89 -15.41 26.66
C ALA A 21 6.79 -15.62 25.45
N TYR A 22 8.07 -15.25 25.57
CA TYR A 22 9.07 -15.49 24.52
C TYR A 22 10.30 -16.14 25.15
N THR A 23 10.91 -17.03 24.38
CA THR A 23 12.22 -17.58 24.70
C THR A 23 13.29 -16.88 23.88
N GLU A 24 14.32 -16.34 24.52
CA GLU A 24 15.51 -15.83 23.85
C GLU A 24 16.39 -17.02 23.44
N GLU A 25 16.52 -17.27 22.14
CA GLU A 25 17.49 -18.21 21.60
C GLU A 25 18.65 -17.41 20.99
N THR A 26 19.80 -17.45 21.62
CA THR A 26 21.01 -16.82 21.09
C THR A 26 21.62 -17.75 20.05
N VAL A 27 21.44 -17.43 18.79
CA VAL A 27 22.12 -18.13 17.68
C VAL A 27 23.42 -17.40 17.38
N ALA A 28 24.54 -18.00 17.77
CA ALA A 28 25.85 -17.50 17.38
C ALA A 28 26.07 -17.81 15.89
N VAL A 29 25.98 -16.79 15.04
CA VAL A 29 26.35 -16.90 13.63
C VAL A 29 27.85 -16.65 13.53
N TYR A 30 28.62 -17.70 13.29
CA TYR A 30 30.05 -17.58 13.01
C TYR A 30 30.23 -17.25 11.53
N PRO A 31 30.81 -16.09 11.17
CA PRO A 31 31.21 -15.83 9.79
C PRO A 31 32.30 -16.84 9.37
N ALA A 32 32.28 -17.21 8.11
CA ALA A 32 33.24 -18.18 7.54
C ALA A 32 34.72 -17.72 7.62
N ASP A 33 34.95 -16.46 7.94
CA ASP A 33 36.28 -15.89 8.18
C ASP A 33 36.28 -14.96 9.40
N LYS A 34 36.85 -15.43 10.51
CA LYS A 34 36.94 -14.71 11.79
C LYS A 34 37.87 -13.48 11.77
N ASN A 35 38.64 -13.27 10.72
CA ASN A 35 39.72 -12.29 10.71
C ASN A 35 39.35 -10.94 10.11
N ASN A 36 38.10 -10.73 9.66
CA ASN A 36 37.76 -9.54 8.86
C ASN A 36 36.52 -8.76 9.30
N LEU A 37 35.99 -8.95 10.51
CA LEU A 37 34.93 -8.12 11.06
C LEU A 37 35.43 -7.32 12.26
N PRO A 38 35.20 -5.99 12.31
CA PRO A 38 35.67 -5.15 13.40
C PRO A 38 34.84 -5.24 14.70
N TYR A 39 33.78 -6.04 14.75
CA TYR A 39 32.91 -6.22 15.94
C TYR A 39 32.24 -7.59 15.94
N ASP A 40 32.03 -8.12 17.15
CA ASP A 40 31.17 -9.28 17.39
C ASP A 40 29.70 -8.87 17.15
N VAL A 41 29.04 -9.47 16.14
CA VAL A 41 27.63 -9.27 15.89
C VAL A 41 26.85 -10.37 16.58
N GLU A 42 26.18 -10.04 17.68
CA GLU A 42 25.26 -10.92 18.37
C GLU A 42 23.85 -10.73 17.76
N ILE A 43 23.36 -11.72 17.02
CA ILE A 43 21.99 -11.70 16.50
C ILE A 43 21.11 -12.45 17.51
N ARG A 44 20.19 -11.75 18.16
CA ARG A 44 19.16 -12.33 19.02
C ARG A 44 17.90 -12.53 18.20
N THR A 45 17.46 -13.76 18.08
CA THR A 45 16.18 -14.10 17.46
C THR A 45 15.16 -14.33 18.57
N LEU A 46 14.08 -13.57 18.56
CA LEU A 46 12.94 -13.81 19.44
C LEU A 46 12.00 -14.81 18.75
N ARG A 47 11.75 -15.94 19.40
CA ARG A 47 10.65 -16.83 19.02
C ARG A 47 9.52 -16.60 20.01
N PHE A 48 8.36 -16.28 19.46
CA PHE A 48 7.12 -16.28 20.23
C PHE A 48 6.62 -17.72 20.32
N ASP A 49 6.41 -18.21 21.54
CA ASP A 49 5.79 -19.50 21.74
C ASP A 49 4.34 -19.41 21.20
N GLU A 50 3.96 -20.32 20.29
CA GLU A 50 2.56 -20.46 19.93
C GLU A 50 1.77 -20.75 21.20
N PRO A 51 0.65 -20.06 21.46
CA PRO A 51 -0.18 -20.38 22.63
C PRO A 51 -0.63 -21.85 22.49
N GLU A 52 -0.32 -22.68 23.48
CA GLU A 52 -0.90 -24.01 23.60
C GLU A 52 -2.42 -23.85 23.47
N HIS A 53 -2.99 -24.45 22.44
CA HIS A 53 -4.42 -24.56 22.28
C HIS A 53 -4.97 -25.46 23.41
N ASP A 54 -5.37 -24.84 24.50
CA ASP A 54 -6.33 -25.47 25.38
C ASP A 54 -7.63 -25.70 24.58
N PRO A 55 -8.25 -26.88 24.67
CA PRO A 55 -9.53 -27.12 24.02
C PRO A 55 -10.52 -26.07 24.53
N PRO A 56 -11.41 -25.53 23.67
CA PRO A 56 -12.27 -24.42 24.02
C PRO A 56 -13.07 -24.78 25.28
N SER A 57 -12.74 -24.14 26.38
CA SER A 57 -13.62 -24.09 27.55
C SER A 57 -14.89 -23.40 27.08
N ALA A 58 -16.02 -24.08 27.26
CA ALA A 58 -17.35 -23.58 26.91
C ALA A 58 -17.47 -22.11 27.34
N GLU A 59 -17.69 -21.21 26.38
CA GLU A 59 -18.05 -19.83 26.64
C GLU A 59 -19.26 -19.82 27.59
N PRO A 60 -19.25 -19.00 28.64
CA PRO A 60 -20.45 -18.75 29.39
C PRO A 60 -21.45 -18.11 28.44
N ALA A 61 -22.60 -18.77 28.26
CA ALA A 61 -23.70 -18.28 27.47
C ALA A 61 -23.97 -16.82 27.86
N GLU A 62 -23.97 -15.91 26.89
CA GLU A 62 -24.53 -14.57 27.08
C GLU A 62 -25.95 -14.71 27.65
N PRO A 63 -26.37 -13.89 28.60
CA PRO A 63 -27.72 -13.94 29.10
C PRO A 63 -28.67 -13.63 27.93
N GLU A 64 -29.41 -14.63 27.49
CA GLU A 64 -30.50 -14.45 26.53
C GLU A 64 -31.43 -13.38 27.10
N SER A 65 -31.62 -12.32 26.33
CA SER A 65 -32.72 -11.39 26.58
C SER A 65 -33.99 -12.22 26.65
N PRO A 66 -34.83 -12.07 27.66
CA PRO A 66 -36.02 -12.89 27.80
C PRO A 66 -36.87 -12.76 26.55
N ALA A 67 -37.03 -13.86 25.83
CA ALA A 67 -37.95 -13.92 24.71
C ALA A 67 -39.33 -13.54 25.21
N MET A 68 -39.94 -12.55 24.58
CA MET A 68 -41.28 -12.10 24.84
C MET A 68 -42.22 -13.31 24.72
N SER A 69 -43.06 -13.56 25.73
CA SER A 69 -43.96 -14.68 25.71
C SER A 69 -45.03 -14.53 24.60
N GLU A 70 -45.54 -15.64 24.07
CA GLU A 70 -46.60 -15.61 23.06
C GLU A 70 -47.82 -14.80 23.53
N GLU A 71 -48.08 -14.76 24.84
CA GLU A 71 -49.16 -13.99 25.46
C GLU A 71 -48.89 -12.47 25.39
N GLU A 72 -47.62 -12.03 25.60
CA GLU A 72 -47.21 -10.61 25.45
C GLU A 72 -47.22 -10.16 23.98
N ALA A 73 -46.86 -11.02 23.06
CA ALA A 73 -46.94 -10.73 21.63
C ALA A 73 -48.41 -10.60 21.17
N LEU A 74 -49.28 -11.44 21.67
CA LEU A 74 -50.71 -11.41 21.36
C LEU A 74 -51.39 -10.16 21.95
N LEU A 75 -50.97 -9.71 23.12
CA LEU A 75 -51.48 -8.49 23.77
C LEU A 75 -51.09 -7.24 22.97
N LEU A 76 -49.84 -7.15 22.49
CA LEU A 76 -49.35 -6.07 21.63
C LEU A 76 -50.07 -6.03 20.27
N GLU A 77 -50.40 -7.20 19.71
CA GLU A 77 -51.19 -7.27 18.47
C GLU A 77 -52.64 -6.83 18.67
N GLN A 78 -53.22 -7.13 19.82
CA GLN A 78 -54.58 -6.68 20.18
C GLN A 78 -54.61 -5.18 20.46
N GLU A 79 -53.63 -4.62 21.16
CA GLU A 79 -53.56 -3.17 21.39
C GLU A 79 -53.30 -2.41 20.09
N GLY A 80 -52.47 -2.94 19.18
CA GLY A 80 -52.25 -2.37 17.85
C GLY A 80 -53.54 -2.36 16.99
N ARG A 81 -54.35 -3.42 17.06
CA ARG A 81 -55.66 -3.48 16.36
C ARG A 81 -56.71 -2.56 16.98
N ALA A 82 -56.70 -2.39 18.31
CA ALA A 82 -57.60 -1.46 18.98
C ALA A 82 -57.28 0.00 18.61
N ALA A 83 -55.99 0.37 18.55
CA ALA A 83 -55.55 1.70 18.14
C ALA A 83 -55.91 2.03 16.69
N LEU A 84 -55.86 1.03 15.79
CA LEU A 84 -56.30 1.19 14.40
C LEU A 84 -57.83 1.29 14.27
N SER A 85 -58.60 0.72 15.19
CA SER A 85 -60.10 0.79 15.21
C SER A 85 -60.61 2.12 15.75
N GLU A 86 -59.85 2.83 16.60
CA GLU A 86 -60.22 4.16 17.10
C GLU A 86 -59.87 5.31 16.13
N MET A 87 -59.05 5.08 15.09
CA MET A 87 -58.88 6.01 13.98
C MET A 87 -60.02 5.80 12.99
N GLY A 88 -61.18 6.43 13.29
CA GLY A 88 -62.42 6.28 12.60
C GLY A 88 -62.35 6.24 11.08
N GLU A 89 -63.11 5.33 10.49
CA GLU A 89 -63.37 5.18 9.06
C GLU A 89 -63.73 6.54 8.43
N PHE A 90 -62.75 7.18 7.79
CA PHE A 90 -63.02 8.05 6.68
C PHE A 90 -62.71 7.25 5.43
N VAL A 91 -63.70 6.52 4.93
CA VAL A 91 -63.65 5.93 3.57
C VAL A 91 -64.29 6.96 2.64
N PRO A 92 -63.52 7.65 1.80
CA PRO A 92 -64.11 8.36 0.69
C PRO A 92 -64.69 7.31 -0.29
N ASP A 93 -65.92 7.48 -0.68
CA ASP A 93 -66.57 6.67 -1.69
C ASP A 93 -65.91 6.94 -3.05
N PHE A 94 -65.03 6.01 -3.47
CA PHE A 94 -64.23 6.12 -4.69
C PHE A 94 -64.82 5.34 -5.88
N ASP A 95 -66.05 4.81 -5.77
CA ASP A 95 -66.65 3.97 -6.83
C ASP A 95 -67.22 4.74 -8.03
N ASP A 96 -67.28 6.05 -8.02
CA ASP A 96 -67.84 6.83 -9.15
C ASP A 96 -66.82 7.62 -9.99
N ALA A 97 -65.51 7.49 -9.74
CA ALA A 97 -64.47 8.25 -10.48
C ALA A 97 -63.53 7.41 -11.37
N ILE A 98 -63.73 6.09 -11.46
CA ILE A 98 -62.92 5.23 -12.31
C ILE A 98 -63.76 4.71 -13.49
N SER A 99 -64.29 5.59 -14.30
CA SER A 99 -64.63 5.27 -15.67
C SER A 99 -63.98 6.30 -16.61
N GLN A 100 -62.99 5.79 -17.38
CA GLN A 100 -62.33 6.50 -18.48
C GLN A 100 -61.27 7.56 -18.11
N ALA A 101 -60.37 7.28 -17.18
CA ALA A 101 -59.03 7.78 -17.33
C ALA A 101 -58.26 6.73 -18.15
N GLU A 102 -57.83 7.09 -19.37
CA GLU A 102 -56.73 6.42 -20.07
C GLU A 102 -55.64 6.21 -19.03
N ILE A 103 -55.13 4.96 -18.94
CA ILE A 103 -53.94 4.68 -18.15
C ILE A 103 -52.81 5.33 -18.91
N ASP A 104 -52.67 6.65 -18.71
CA ASP A 104 -51.42 7.31 -19.04
C ASP A 104 -50.32 6.54 -18.29
N GLU A 105 -49.34 6.05 -19.03
CA GLU A 105 -48.11 5.51 -18.43
C GLU A 105 -47.67 6.47 -17.31
N PRO A 106 -47.29 5.98 -16.12
CA PRO A 106 -46.89 6.84 -15.03
C PRO A 106 -45.86 7.81 -15.58
N PRO A 107 -45.97 9.13 -15.34
CA PRO A 107 -45.11 10.11 -15.97
C PRO A 107 -43.67 9.66 -15.72
N ALA A 108 -42.95 9.45 -16.82
CA ALA A 108 -41.55 9.05 -16.76
C ALA A 108 -40.87 9.91 -15.67
N HIS A 109 -40.39 9.31 -14.61
CA HIS A 109 -39.83 10.03 -13.47
C HIS A 109 -38.83 11.03 -13.99
N ARG A 110 -39.21 12.32 -14.02
CA ARG A 110 -38.25 13.37 -14.40
C ARG A 110 -37.13 13.28 -13.37
N PRO A 111 -35.87 13.18 -13.80
CA PRO A 111 -34.76 13.13 -12.87
C PRO A 111 -34.80 14.38 -11.98
N ALA A 112 -34.65 14.19 -10.67
CA ALA A 112 -34.61 15.29 -9.72
C ALA A 112 -33.36 16.16 -9.92
N VAL A 113 -32.27 15.55 -10.39
CA VAL A 113 -30.99 16.19 -10.66
C VAL A 113 -30.37 15.57 -11.91
N SER A 114 -29.75 16.39 -12.76
CA SER A 114 -28.92 15.91 -13.86
C SER A 114 -27.52 16.46 -13.72
N ILE A 115 -26.52 15.58 -13.89
CA ILE A 115 -25.10 15.92 -13.85
C ILE A 115 -24.38 15.27 -15.03
N PRO A 116 -23.24 15.81 -15.49
CA PRO A 116 -22.39 15.13 -16.44
C PRO A 116 -21.67 13.95 -15.74
N VAL A 117 -21.70 12.77 -16.38
CA VAL A 117 -20.98 11.55 -16.00
C VAL A 117 -20.33 11.02 -17.27
N ASP A 118 -19.02 10.85 -17.28
CA ASP A 118 -18.20 10.49 -18.45
C ASP A 118 -18.48 11.42 -19.68
N GLY A 119 -18.68 12.72 -19.39
CA GLY A 119 -18.96 13.74 -20.42
C GLY A 119 -20.41 13.79 -20.96
N GLU A 120 -21.29 12.90 -20.54
CA GLU A 120 -22.70 12.85 -20.95
C GLU A 120 -23.63 13.24 -19.77
N TRP A 121 -24.69 14.02 -20.09
CA TRP A 121 -25.67 14.40 -19.08
C TRP A 121 -26.60 13.23 -18.74
N GLN A 122 -26.55 12.81 -17.45
CA GLN A 122 -27.38 11.74 -16.89
C GLN A 122 -28.31 12.28 -15.82
N GLY A 123 -29.55 11.78 -15.81
CA GLY A 123 -30.57 12.15 -14.82
C GLY A 123 -30.61 11.16 -13.64
N PHE A 124 -30.71 11.70 -12.41
CA PHE A 124 -30.72 10.91 -11.19
C PHE A 124 -31.99 11.20 -10.37
N PRO A 125 -32.52 10.20 -9.62
CA PRO A 125 -33.74 10.35 -8.84
C PRO A 125 -33.56 11.21 -7.60
N SER A 126 -32.32 11.44 -7.14
CA SER A 126 -32.01 12.25 -5.95
C SER A 126 -30.61 12.87 -6.06
N VAL A 127 -30.37 13.91 -5.26
CA VAL A 127 -29.05 14.54 -5.10
C VAL A 127 -28.01 13.51 -4.64
N ALA A 128 -28.34 12.67 -3.66
CA ALA A 128 -27.43 11.63 -3.17
C ALA A 128 -27.03 10.62 -4.24
N ALA A 129 -27.96 10.23 -5.12
CA ALA A 129 -27.65 9.35 -6.25
C ALA A 129 -26.74 10.03 -7.28
N ALA A 130 -26.94 11.33 -7.54
CA ALA A 130 -26.08 12.11 -8.39
C ALA A 130 -24.67 12.28 -7.81
N GLU A 131 -24.53 12.55 -6.52
CA GLU A 131 -23.27 12.66 -5.82
C GLU A 131 -22.47 11.33 -5.87
N GLN A 132 -23.13 10.19 -5.65
CA GLN A 132 -22.50 8.87 -5.77
C GLN A 132 -22.02 8.62 -7.20
N ALA A 133 -22.79 8.96 -8.21
CA ALA A 133 -22.40 8.80 -9.60
C ALA A 133 -21.25 9.72 -9.97
N ALA A 134 -21.26 10.99 -9.55
CA ALA A 134 -20.18 11.94 -9.76
C ALA A 134 -18.87 11.46 -9.11
N TYR A 135 -18.95 10.93 -7.88
CA TYR A 135 -17.79 10.39 -7.20
C TYR A 135 -17.24 9.13 -7.88
N ALA A 136 -18.12 8.23 -8.34
CA ALA A 136 -17.72 7.05 -9.09
C ALA A 136 -17.03 7.41 -10.42
N ASP A 137 -17.55 8.41 -11.14
CA ASP A 137 -16.93 8.93 -12.36
C ASP A 137 -15.58 9.58 -12.11
N PHE A 138 -15.48 10.43 -11.08
CA PHE A 138 -14.21 11.02 -10.63
C PHE A 138 -13.16 9.95 -10.33
N LYS A 139 -13.55 8.91 -9.59
CA LYS A 139 -12.67 7.79 -9.28
C LYS A 139 -12.22 7.04 -10.52
N ALA A 140 -13.14 6.75 -11.46
CA ALA A 140 -12.81 6.10 -12.71
C ALA A 140 -11.87 6.97 -13.57
N ALA A 141 -12.10 8.29 -13.61
CA ALA A 141 -11.27 9.24 -14.31
C ALA A 141 -9.85 9.30 -13.74
N SER A 142 -9.70 9.27 -12.42
CA SER A 142 -8.36 9.27 -11.76
C SER A 142 -7.49 8.13 -12.27
N HIS A 143 -8.06 6.94 -12.50
CA HIS A 143 -7.32 5.77 -13.02
C HIS A 143 -7.12 5.85 -14.54
N ARG A 144 -8.15 6.26 -15.31
CA ARG A 144 -8.09 6.34 -16.77
C ARG A 144 -7.05 7.36 -17.25
N ASP A 145 -6.99 8.51 -16.58
CA ASP A 145 -6.19 9.66 -17.01
C ASP A 145 -4.80 9.70 -16.35
N ALA A 146 -4.52 8.74 -15.46
CA ALA A 146 -3.26 8.63 -14.74
C ALA A 146 -2.06 8.51 -15.68
N GLN A 147 -0.98 9.21 -15.33
CA GLN A 147 0.29 9.21 -16.09
C GLN A 147 1.43 8.79 -15.18
N ASN A 148 2.45 8.18 -15.77
CA ASN A 148 3.68 7.93 -15.05
C ASN A 148 4.36 9.25 -14.68
N PHE A 149 4.83 9.33 -13.45
CA PHE A 149 5.58 10.48 -12.95
C PHE A 149 6.91 10.61 -13.69
N HIS A 150 7.32 11.84 -13.97
CA HIS A 150 8.64 12.15 -14.54
C HIS A 150 9.40 13.06 -13.60
N ILE A 151 10.60 12.64 -13.18
CA ILE A 151 11.46 13.39 -12.27
C ILE A 151 12.10 14.56 -13.03
N THR A 152 11.79 15.77 -12.61
CA THR A 152 12.38 17.02 -13.14
C THR A 152 13.31 17.69 -12.14
N ASP A 153 13.25 17.30 -10.87
CA ASP A 153 14.06 17.88 -9.77
C ASP A 153 15.26 16.96 -9.47
N ASP A 154 16.47 17.42 -9.81
CA ASP A 154 17.71 16.68 -9.52
C ASP A 154 18.08 16.70 -8.02
N ALA A 155 17.38 17.48 -7.20
CA ALA A 155 17.59 17.57 -5.76
C ALA A 155 16.67 16.65 -4.94
N LEU A 156 16.05 15.65 -5.55
CA LEU A 156 15.24 14.65 -4.86
C LEU A 156 16.02 14.00 -3.71
N GLY A 157 15.40 13.99 -2.53
CA GLY A 157 16.01 13.39 -1.33
C GLY A 157 17.12 14.19 -0.67
N VAL A 158 17.39 15.41 -1.13
CA VAL A 158 18.32 16.33 -0.46
C VAL A 158 17.66 16.89 0.79
N GLY A 159 18.38 16.85 1.92
CA GLY A 159 17.90 17.39 3.18
C GLY A 159 18.45 16.66 4.40
N GLY A 160 18.34 17.31 5.56
CA GLY A 160 18.69 16.69 6.84
C GLY A 160 17.67 15.60 7.25
N ALA A 161 18.05 14.76 8.23
CA ALA A 161 17.26 13.62 8.69
C ALA A 161 15.80 13.96 9.03
N LYS A 162 15.56 15.06 9.75
CA LYS A 162 14.19 15.51 10.09
C LYS A 162 13.38 15.95 8.87
N ALA A 163 14.02 16.52 7.84
CA ALA A 163 13.33 16.89 6.61
C ALA A 163 12.92 15.63 5.81
N LYS A 164 13.82 14.64 5.71
CA LYS A 164 13.54 13.33 5.09
C LYS A 164 12.41 12.61 5.82
N PHE A 165 12.44 12.59 7.15
CA PHE A 165 11.38 12.02 7.96
C PHE A 165 10.02 12.66 7.62
N ARG A 166 9.92 13.99 7.65
CA ARG A 166 8.66 14.69 7.33
C ARG A 166 8.17 14.40 5.91
N ALA A 167 9.08 14.32 4.94
CA ALA A 167 8.73 13.97 3.56
C ALA A 167 8.17 12.54 3.47
N ASN A 168 8.81 11.57 4.15
CA ASN A 168 8.32 10.20 4.23
C ASN A 168 6.92 10.12 4.85
N MET A 169 6.70 10.81 5.98
CA MET A 169 5.40 10.79 6.65
C MET A 169 4.30 11.45 5.82
N ALA A 170 4.62 12.54 5.10
CA ALA A 170 3.68 13.17 4.18
C ALA A 170 3.28 12.22 3.04
N ALA A 171 4.26 11.54 2.45
CA ALA A 171 4.00 10.56 1.39
C ALA A 171 3.17 9.36 1.88
N ILE A 172 3.47 8.83 3.07
CA ILE A 172 2.73 7.69 3.64
C ILE A 172 1.28 8.06 3.94
N ARG A 173 1.03 9.21 4.55
CA ARG A 173 -0.34 9.67 4.83
C ARG A 173 -1.14 9.87 3.55
N LEU A 174 -0.53 10.49 2.55
CA LEU A 174 -1.16 10.65 1.24
C LEU A 174 -1.44 9.30 0.57
N LEU A 175 -0.51 8.35 0.65
CA LEU A 175 -0.73 7.00 0.16
C LEU A 175 -1.94 6.34 0.82
N GLN A 176 -2.03 6.41 2.16
CA GLN A 176 -3.15 5.86 2.92
C GLN A 176 -4.48 6.50 2.55
N GLU A 177 -4.50 7.83 2.33
CA GLU A 177 -5.69 8.56 1.87
C GLU A 177 -6.12 8.09 0.47
N LEU A 178 -5.19 8.03 -0.49
CA LEU A 178 -5.46 7.57 -1.86
C LEU A 178 -5.97 6.13 -1.89
N GLU A 179 -5.40 5.25 -1.09
CA GLU A 179 -5.83 3.85 -1.00
C GLU A 179 -7.21 3.71 -0.35
N PHE A 180 -7.48 4.47 0.71
CA PHE A 180 -8.78 4.49 1.37
C PHE A 180 -9.88 4.95 0.41
N GLU A 181 -9.65 6.02 -0.35
CA GLU A 181 -10.55 6.55 -1.36
C GLU A 181 -10.58 5.69 -2.64
N GLY A 182 -9.55 4.88 -2.84
CA GLY A 182 -9.32 4.08 -4.04
C GLY A 182 -9.07 4.94 -5.27
N LEU A 183 -8.31 6.00 -5.10
CA LEU A 183 -7.91 6.96 -6.15
C LEU A 183 -6.50 6.68 -6.65
N GLN A 184 -6.23 7.09 -7.89
CA GLN A 184 -4.89 7.23 -8.41
C GLN A 184 -4.39 8.66 -8.18
N ALA A 185 -3.11 8.80 -7.81
CA ALA A 185 -2.51 10.09 -7.51
C ALA A 185 -2.56 11.06 -8.70
N SER A 186 -2.96 12.32 -8.44
CA SER A 186 -2.81 13.43 -9.38
C SER A 186 -1.33 13.80 -9.59
N PRO A 187 -0.97 14.58 -10.63
CA PRO A 187 0.41 15.04 -10.80
C PRO A 187 0.97 15.77 -9.56
N GLU A 188 0.18 16.60 -8.90
CA GLU A 188 0.58 17.33 -7.69
C GLU A 188 0.79 16.37 -6.49
N GLN A 189 -0.04 15.34 -6.39
CA GLN A 189 0.09 14.30 -5.38
C GLN A 189 1.31 13.39 -5.66
N GLN A 190 1.60 13.10 -6.93
CA GLN A 190 2.82 12.39 -7.33
C GLN A 190 4.09 13.14 -6.93
N GLU A 191 4.10 14.48 -7.00
CA GLU A 191 5.22 15.29 -6.48
C GLU A 191 5.46 15.08 -4.98
N ILE A 192 4.40 14.94 -4.17
CA ILE A 192 4.52 14.65 -2.74
C ILE A 192 5.05 13.23 -2.54
N LEU A 193 4.48 12.24 -3.24
CA LEU A 193 4.88 10.84 -3.14
C LEU A 193 6.33 10.62 -3.59
N SER A 194 6.81 11.33 -4.60
CA SER A 194 8.17 11.24 -5.13
C SER A 194 9.25 11.67 -4.12
N ARG A 195 8.86 12.42 -3.08
CA ARG A 195 9.77 12.85 -2.01
C ARG A 195 9.99 11.80 -0.92
N TYR A 196 9.35 10.65 -1.03
CA TYR A 196 9.64 9.50 -0.17
C TYR A 196 11.04 8.96 -0.48
N VAL A 197 11.89 8.91 0.53
CA VAL A 197 13.29 8.48 0.40
C VAL A 197 13.62 7.25 1.24
N GLY A 198 12.62 6.54 1.74
CA GLY A 198 12.82 5.41 2.63
C GLY A 198 13.48 5.80 3.97
N TRP A 199 13.94 4.80 4.68
CA TRP A 199 14.40 4.97 6.07
C TRP A 199 15.92 4.93 6.22
N GLY A 200 16.67 4.84 5.13
CA GLY A 200 18.12 4.86 5.15
C GLY A 200 18.70 6.06 5.90
N GLY A 201 19.50 5.79 6.94
CA GLY A 201 20.07 6.81 7.80
C GLY A 201 19.10 7.51 8.77
N LEU A 202 17.89 6.95 8.97
CA LEU A 202 16.87 7.46 9.91
C LEU A 202 16.66 6.53 11.10
N ALA A 203 17.65 5.72 11.49
CA ALA A 203 17.54 4.77 12.60
C ALA A 203 17.12 5.42 13.92
N ASP A 204 17.55 6.66 14.18
CA ASP A 204 17.19 7.41 15.39
C ASP A 204 15.67 7.67 15.52
N ALA A 205 14.93 7.71 14.42
CA ALA A 205 13.47 7.85 14.43
C ALA A 205 12.75 6.61 14.99
N PHE A 206 13.42 5.46 15.02
CA PHE A 206 12.92 4.17 15.52
C PHE A 206 13.46 3.82 16.91
N ASP A 207 14.16 4.76 17.56
CA ASP A 207 14.78 4.57 18.87
C ASP A 207 14.06 5.43 19.93
N GLU A 208 13.25 4.78 20.78
CA GLU A 208 12.48 5.41 21.85
C GLU A 208 13.35 6.19 22.84
N SER A 209 14.64 5.79 22.99
CA SER A 209 15.58 6.42 23.91
C SER A 209 16.12 7.79 23.43
N LYS A 210 15.82 8.16 22.19
CA LYS A 210 16.28 9.40 21.56
C LYS A 210 15.32 10.57 21.83
N ASP A 211 15.58 11.33 22.89
CA ASP A 211 14.74 12.48 23.29
C ASP A 211 14.45 13.45 22.15
N ASN A 212 15.45 13.70 21.29
CA ASN A 212 15.30 14.60 20.15
C ASN A 212 14.49 14.03 18.97
N TRP A 213 14.07 12.74 19.04
CA TRP A 213 13.24 12.05 18.06
C TRP A 213 11.93 11.53 18.65
N LYS A 214 11.60 11.89 19.88
CA LYS A 214 10.45 11.34 20.59
C LYS A 214 9.11 11.59 19.88
N ASP A 215 8.93 12.78 19.30
CA ASP A 215 7.68 13.10 18.60
C ASP A 215 7.57 12.31 17.30
N GLU A 216 8.67 12.17 16.54
CA GLU A 216 8.72 11.39 15.33
C GLU A 216 8.57 9.88 15.59
N PHE A 217 9.15 9.37 16.66
CA PHE A 217 8.94 7.99 17.10
C PHE A 217 7.45 7.71 17.37
N ALA A 218 6.79 8.60 18.13
CA ALA A 218 5.37 8.48 18.42
C ALA A 218 4.51 8.59 17.15
N GLU A 219 4.88 9.47 16.21
CA GLU A 219 4.21 9.63 14.92
C GLU A 219 4.32 8.38 14.06
N LEU A 220 5.50 7.76 13.95
CA LEU A 220 5.71 6.49 13.25
C LEU A 220 4.84 5.39 13.81
N TYR A 221 4.87 5.22 15.12
CA TYR A 221 4.14 4.16 15.81
C TYR A 221 2.62 4.31 15.66
N ALA A 222 2.12 5.54 15.57
CA ALA A 222 0.70 5.83 15.38
C ALA A 222 0.24 5.70 13.91
N THR A 223 1.17 5.76 12.94
CA THR A 223 0.83 5.83 11.51
C THR A 223 1.01 4.49 10.80
N LEU A 224 2.07 3.73 11.15
CA LEU A 224 2.40 2.47 10.49
C LEU A 224 1.70 1.28 11.16
N SER A 225 1.31 0.28 10.37
CA SER A 225 0.94 -1.02 10.93
C SER A 225 2.16 -1.68 11.61
N PRO A 226 1.96 -2.65 12.51
CA PRO A 226 3.07 -3.36 13.14
C PRO A 226 4.05 -3.96 12.12
N GLU A 227 3.54 -4.52 11.03
CA GLU A 227 4.32 -5.14 9.95
C GLU A 227 5.11 -4.07 9.17
N GLU A 228 4.47 -2.96 8.83
CA GLU A 228 5.11 -1.82 8.17
C GLU A 228 6.19 -1.19 9.04
N TYR A 229 5.94 -1.07 10.34
CA TYR A 229 6.92 -0.55 11.29
C TYR A 229 8.17 -1.45 11.36
N VAL A 230 7.99 -2.77 11.46
CA VAL A 230 9.10 -3.73 11.48
C VAL A 230 9.89 -3.68 10.18
N ALA A 231 9.23 -3.66 9.03
CA ALA A 231 9.88 -3.57 7.72
C ALA A 231 10.65 -2.25 7.57
N ALA A 232 10.03 -1.11 7.93
CA ALA A 232 10.64 0.21 7.89
C ALA A 232 11.90 0.28 8.77
N ARG A 233 11.81 -0.22 10.01
CA ARG A 233 12.95 -0.28 10.93
C ARG A 233 14.09 -1.13 10.38
N ALA A 234 13.78 -2.29 9.80
CA ALA A 234 14.79 -3.17 9.20
C ALA A 234 15.51 -2.52 8.02
N SER A 235 14.83 -1.66 7.25
CA SER A 235 15.38 -0.99 6.06
C SER A 235 16.32 0.19 6.37
N THR A 236 16.42 0.63 7.63
CA THR A 236 17.24 1.80 8.03
C THR A 236 18.72 1.67 7.68
N LEU A 237 19.23 0.44 7.54
CA LEU A 237 20.63 0.16 7.21
C LEU A 237 20.87 -0.02 5.71
N ASN A 238 19.84 -0.33 4.92
CA ASN A 238 20.01 -0.84 3.55
C ASN A 238 19.27 -0.03 2.47
N ALA A 239 18.48 0.99 2.85
CA ALA A 239 17.77 1.81 1.88
C ALA A 239 18.68 2.91 1.32
N HIS A 240 19.23 2.68 0.13
CA HIS A 240 20.09 3.63 -0.59
C HIS A 240 19.48 3.98 -1.94
N TYR A 241 19.13 5.24 -2.12
CA TYR A 241 18.62 5.74 -3.41
C TYR A 241 19.77 6.19 -4.31
N THR A 242 19.71 5.80 -5.58
CA THR A 242 20.68 6.19 -6.60
C THR A 242 20.42 7.63 -7.01
N SER A 243 21.49 8.46 -7.08
CA SER A 243 21.35 9.84 -7.49
C SER A 243 20.91 9.99 -8.96
N PRO A 244 20.14 11.03 -9.31
CA PRO A 244 19.72 11.30 -10.68
C PRO A 244 20.88 11.35 -11.67
N THR A 245 22.02 11.91 -11.27
CA THR A 245 23.24 11.99 -12.11
C THR A 245 23.74 10.60 -12.53
N VAL A 246 23.76 9.63 -11.59
CA VAL A 246 24.19 8.26 -11.88
C VAL A 246 23.19 7.57 -12.79
N ILE A 247 21.89 7.71 -12.53
CA ILE A 247 20.83 7.11 -13.35
C ILE A 247 20.90 7.63 -14.79
N LYS A 248 21.03 8.95 -14.98
CA LYS A 248 21.16 9.58 -16.30
C LYS A 248 22.38 9.05 -17.05
N ALA A 249 23.55 8.91 -16.39
CA ALA A 249 24.74 8.36 -16.99
C ALA A 249 24.60 6.88 -17.41
N ILE A 250 23.85 6.09 -16.63
CA ILE A 250 23.54 4.69 -16.98
C ILE A 250 22.65 4.64 -18.23
N TYR A 251 21.62 5.46 -18.30
CA TYR A 251 20.75 5.53 -19.49
C TYR A 251 21.51 5.99 -20.74
N GLU A 252 22.42 6.96 -20.60
CA GLU A 252 23.29 7.38 -21.69
C GLU A 252 24.16 6.21 -22.20
N ALA A 253 24.76 5.46 -21.29
CA ALA A 253 25.56 4.27 -21.64
C ALA A 253 24.71 3.20 -22.35
N VAL A 254 23.50 2.93 -21.85
CA VAL A 254 22.55 1.96 -22.44
C VAL A 254 22.09 2.43 -23.83
N GLY A 255 21.82 3.71 -24.01
CA GLY A 255 21.49 4.31 -25.31
C GLY A 255 22.65 4.19 -26.31
N ASN A 256 23.91 4.42 -25.87
CA ASN A 256 25.13 4.25 -26.68
C ASN A 256 25.35 2.78 -27.09
N MET A 257 24.81 1.80 -26.34
CA MET A 257 24.79 0.37 -26.73
C MET A 257 23.69 0.07 -27.76
N GLY A 258 22.85 1.04 -28.13
CA GLY A 258 21.82 0.93 -29.16
C GLY A 258 20.44 0.56 -28.63
N PHE A 259 20.21 0.52 -27.31
CA PHE A 259 18.87 0.32 -26.76
C PHE A 259 17.99 1.55 -27.03
N GLN A 260 16.79 1.33 -27.50
CA GLN A 260 15.77 2.37 -27.73
C GLN A 260 14.49 2.10 -26.95
N THR A 261 13.81 1.01 -27.23
CA THR A 261 12.57 0.63 -26.55
C THR A 261 12.47 -0.88 -26.38
N GLY A 262 11.76 -1.33 -25.36
CA GLY A 262 11.54 -2.74 -25.08
C GLY A 262 10.91 -2.98 -23.72
N ASN A 263 10.99 -4.20 -23.24
CA ASN A 263 10.59 -4.55 -21.89
C ASN A 263 11.75 -4.23 -20.93
N ILE A 264 11.54 -3.28 -20.02
CA ILE A 264 12.54 -2.84 -19.03
C ILE A 264 12.18 -3.42 -17.66
N LEU A 265 13.10 -4.11 -17.01
CA LEU A 265 12.97 -4.62 -15.64
C LEU A 265 13.79 -3.77 -14.66
N GLU A 266 13.17 -3.38 -13.54
CA GLU A 266 13.87 -2.89 -12.35
C GLU A 266 13.57 -3.85 -11.19
N PRO A 267 14.48 -4.78 -10.82
CA PRO A 267 14.18 -5.91 -9.93
C PRO A 267 14.19 -5.56 -8.43
N ALA A 268 14.64 -4.36 -8.06
CA ALA A 268 14.59 -3.79 -6.72
C ALA A 268 14.40 -2.29 -6.86
N MET A 269 13.18 -1.90 -7.25
CA MET A 269 12.94 -0.59 -7.83
C MET A 269 12.89 0.56 -6.81
N GLY A 270 12.72 0.28 -5.52
CA GLY A 270 12.39 1.33 -4.58
C GLY A 270 11.13 2.05 -5.00
N VAL A 271 11.14 3.37 -4.96
CA VAL A 271 10.05 4.19 -5.49
C VAL A 271 10.11 4.38 -7.01
N GLY A 272 11.07 3.76 -7.72
CA GLY A 272 11.16 3.79 -9.18
C GLY A 272 11.87 5.01 -9.75
N ASN A 273 12.96 5.46 -9.14
CA ASN A 273 13.72 6.60 -9.65
C ASN A 273 14.28 6.37 -11.06
N PHE A 274 14.61 5.12 -11.42
CA PHE A 274 14.99 4.81 -12.80
C PHE A 274 13.82 5.01 -13.76
N PHE A 275 12.60 4.62 -13.41
CA PHE A 275 11.43 4.87 -14.24
C PHE A 275 11.13 6.37 -14.36
N GLY A 276 11.28 7.11 -13.26
CA GLY A 276 11.05 8.56 -13.26
C GLY A 276 12.05 9.35 -14.10
N LEU A 277 13.25 8.81 -14.32
CA LEU A 277 14.30 9.42 -15.14
C LEU A 277 14.46 8.75 -16.51
N LEU A 278 13.46 7.95 -16.93
CA LEU A 278 13.47 7.31 -18.24
C LEU A 278 13.59 8.36 -19.36
N PRO A 279 14.59 8.27 -20.26
CA PRO A 279 14.77 9.21 -21.36
C PRO A 279 13.58 9.25 -22.31
N GLN A 280 13.36 10.40 -22.94
CA GLN A 280 12.26 10.63 -23.89
C GLN A 280 12.23 9.57 -25.01
N GLU A 281 13.39 9.22 -25.56
CA GLU A 281 13.54 8.23 -26.63
C GLU A 281 13.19 6.80 -26.19
N MET A 282 13.17 6.53 -24.87
CA MET A 282 12.84 5.23 -24.30
C MET A 282 11.41 5.14 -23.75
N GLN A 283 10.61 6.20 -23.79
CA GLN A 283 9.27 6.25 -23.21
C GLN A 283 8.25 5.30 -23.87
N GLY A 284 8.55 4.77 -25.06
CA GLY A 284 7.77 3.70 -25.69
C GLY A 284 7.96 2.32 -25.07
N SER A 285 8.81 2.19 -24.06
CA SER A 285 9.09 0.92 -23.37
C SER A 285 7.97 0.51 -22.43
N ARG A 286 7.87 -0.82 -22.19
CA ARG A 286 7.03 -1.39 -21.12
C ARG A 286 7.87 -1.56 -19.86
N LEU A 287 7.37 -1.02 -18.75
CA LEU A 287 8.10 -0.97 -17.48
C LEU A 287 7.60 -2.08 -16.55
N TYR A 288 8.52 -2.82 -15.97
CA TYR A 288 8.27 -3.90 -15.01
C TYR A 288 9.12 -3.66 -13.77
N GLY A 289 8.47 -3.42 -12.65
CA GLY A 289 9.14 -3.15 -11.37
C GLY A 289 8.85 -4.23 -10.34
N VAL A 290 9.84 -4.52 -9.50
CA VAL A 290 9.67 -5.40 -8.34
C VAL A 290 10.18 -4.67 -7.11
N GLU A 291 9.38 -4.65 -6.05
CA GLU A 291 9.76 -4.04 -4.78
C GLU A 291 9.27 -4.90 -3.60
N LEU A 292 10.18 -5.21 -2.71
CA LEU A 292 9.89 -6.04 -1.54
C LEU A 292 9.13 -5.26 -0.45
N ASP A 293 9.54 -4.01 -0.20
CA ASP A 293 8.92 -3.17 0.83
C ASP A 293 7.52 -2.72 0.40
N SER A 294 6.54 -3.01 1.25
CA SER A 294 5.13 -2.76 0.95
C SER A 294 4.83 -1.28 0.74
N ILE A 295 5.29 -0.40 1.62
CA ILE A 295 5.02 1.05 1.51
C ILE A 295 5.67 1.59 0.24
N THR A 296 6.94 1.30 0.03
CA THR A 296 7.71 1.75 -1.12
C THR A 296 7.09 1.29 -2.44
N GLY A 297 6.70 0.01 -2.53
CA GLY A 297 6.08 -0.54 -3.72
C GLY A 297 4.68 0.01 -4.01
N ARG A 298 3.89 0.30 -2.98
CA ARG A 298 2.57 0.95 -3.13
C ARG A 298 2.71 2.41 -3.57
N ILE A 299 3.70 3.14 -3.05
CA ILE A 299 4.06 4.49 -3.53
C ILE A 299 4.45 4.42 -5.01
N ALA A 300 5.30 3.46 -5.40
CA ALA A 300 5.71 3.27 -6.78
C ALA A 300 4.51 3.03 -7.73
N LYS A 301 3.49 2.26 -7.30
CA LYS A 301 2.25 2.07 -8.07
C LYS A 301 1.48 3.36 -8.30
N GLN A 302 1.48 4.27 -7.34
CA GLN A 302 0.86 5.59 -7.48
C GLN A 302 1.68 6.52 -8.40
N LEU A 303 3.02 6.38 -8.38
CA LEU A 303 3.90 7.16 -9.24
C LEU A 303 3.90 6.66 -10.70
N TYR A 304 3.81 5.34 -10.90
CA TYR A 304 3.92 4.73 -12.23
C TYR A 304 2.72 3.82 -12.55
N PRO A 305 1.51 4.39 -12.68
CA PRO A 305 0.29 3.62 -12.90
C PRO A 305 0.26 2.83 -14.22
N LYS A 306 1.12 3.17 -15.19
CA LYS A 306 1.26 2.45 -16.47
C LYS A 306 2.34 1.37 -16.45
N ALA A 307 3.05 1.18 -15.33
CA ALA A 307 4.03 0.14 -15.16
C ALA A 307 3.41 -1.12 -14.51
N ASP A 308 3.93 -2.29 -14.84
CA ASP A 308 3.60 -3.55 -14.17
C ASP A 308 4.49 -3.69 -12.91
N ILE A 309 3.97 -3.29 -11.76
CA ILE A 309 4.72 -3.28 -10.49
C ILE A 309 4.23 -4.40 -9.58
N THR A 310 5.13 -5.31 -9.23
CA THR A 310 4.91 -6.39 -8.27
C THR A 310 5.50 -6.01 -6.91
N VAL A 311 4.64 -5.95 -5.89
CA VAL A 311 5.07 -5.72 -4.50
C VAL A 311 5.27 -7.08 -3.85
N ALA A 312 6.47 -7.61 -4.00
CA ALA A 312 6.89 -8.92 -3.49
C ALA A 312 8.41 -9.06 -3.65
N GLY A 313 8.97 -10.16 -3.13
CA GLY A 313 10.38 -10.49 -3.37
C GLY A 313 10.65 -10.87 -4.82
N PHE A 314 11.86 -10.61 -5.30
CA PHE A 314 12.26 -10.89 -6.68
C PHE A 314 12.20 -12.39 -7.03
N GLU A 315 12.27 -13.29 -6.04
CA GLU A 315 12.10 -14.73 -6.21
C GLU A 315 10.74 -15.13 -6.80
N THR A 316 9.72 -14.28 -6.65
CA THR A 316 8.37 -14.55 -7.16
C THR A 316 8.23 -14.33 -8.67
N ILE A 317 9.19 -13.65 -9.30
CA ILE A 317 9.15 -13.36 -10.74
C ILE A 317 9.79 -14.50 -11.51
N ASP A 318 8.99 -15.14 -12.37
CA ASP A 318 9.46 -16.22 -13.25
C ASP A 318 9.14 -15.87 -14.72
N ARG A 319 10.01 -15.07 -15.34
CA ARG A 319 9.95 -14.72 -16.76
C ARG A 319 11.35 -14.98 -17.37
N ARG A 320 11.43 -15.84 -18.38
CA ARG A 320 12.70 -16.18 -19.03
C ARG A 320 12.78 -15.55 -20.41
N ASP A 321 13.98 -15.10 -20.79
CA ASP A 321 14.25 -14.51 -22.11
C ASP A 321 13.23 -13.41 -22.52
N PHE A 322 12.77 -12.63 -21.54
CA PHE A 322 11.64 -11.72 -21.71
C PHE A 322 12.03 -10.25 -21.76
N PHE A 323 13.01 -9.83 -20.94
CA PHE A 323 13.38 -8.44 -20.84
C PHE A 323 14.46 -8.05 -21.83
N ASP A 324 14.34 -6.86 -22.40
CA ASP A 324 15.33 -6.26 -23.31
C ASP A 324 16.41 -5.53 -22.53
N LEU A 325 16.03 -4.93 -21.39
CA LEU A 325 16.90 -4.21 -20.48
C LEU A 325 16.53 -4.57 -19.05
N ALA A 326 17.51 -4.88 -18.22
CA ALA A 326 17.37 -4.86 -16.78
C ALA A 326 18.27 -3.77 -16.19
N ILE A 327 17.70 -2.88 -15.40
CA ILE A 327 18.36 -1.69 -14.88
C ILE A 327 17.99 -1.51 -13.41
N GLY A 328 18.86 -0.93 -12.59
CA GLY A 328 18.52 -0.63 -11.20
C GLY A 328 19.73 -0.65 -10.28
N ASN A 329 19.44 -0.40 -9.00
CA ASN A 329 20.40 -0.54 -7.90
C ASN A 329 19.99 -1.79 -7.09
N VAL A 330 20.69 -2.91 -7.34
CA VAL A 330 20.37 -4.17 -6.68
C VAL A 330 20.85 -4.18 -5.23
N PRO A 331 20.13 -4.85 -4.32
CA PRO A 331 20.54 -4.96 -2.93
C PRO A 331 21.87 -5.68 -2.81
N PHE A 332 22.66 -5.31 -1.80
CA PHE A 332 23.95 -5.92 -1.50
C PHE A 332 24.04 -6.26 -0.01
N GLY A 333 24.85 -7.26 0.30
CA GLY A 333 25.01 -7.79 1.65
C GLY A 333 25.40 -9.26 1.64
N GLN A 334 25.57 -9.83 2.84
CA GLN A 334 26.01 -11.22 3.02
C GLN A 334 24.85 -12.22 3.20
N TYR A 335 23.61 -11.76 3.12
CA TYR A 335 22.43 -12.62 3.22
C TYR A 335 22.06 -13.24 1.87
N GLN A 336 21.25 -14.29 1.92
CA GLN A 336 20.82 -15.05 0.75
C GLN A 336 19.31 -14.94 0.58
N VAL A 337 18.87 -14.99 -0.67
CA VAL A 337 17.43 -15.08 -1.00
C VAL A 337 17.04 -16.55 -1.08
N ASN A 338 15.89 -16.89 -0.51
CA ASN A 338 15.36 -18.25 -0.62
C ASN A 338 14.58 -18.41 -1.92
N ASP A 339 15.28 -18.74 -3.00
CA ASP A 339 14.70 -19.09 -4.29
C ASP A 339 15.06 -20.54 -4.64
N ARG A 340 14.06 -21.40 -4.77
CA ARG A 340 14.24 -22.84 -5.00
C ARG A 340 15.12 -23.16 -6.21
N ALA A 341 15.08 -22.33 -7.24
CA ALA A 341 15.86 -22.51 -8.46
C ALA A 341 17.36 -22.25 -8.23
N TYR A 342 17.69 -21.34 -7.31
CA TYR A 342 19.06 -20.82 -7.11
C TYR A 342 19.68 -21.24 -5.76
N ASN A 343 18.91 -21.80 -4.82
CA ASN A 343 19.38 -22.17 -3.46
C ASN A 343 20.63 -23.05 -3.47
N LYS A 344 20.76 -23.97 -4.43
CA LYS A 344 21.91 -24.87 -4.53
C LYS A 344 23.22 -24.19 -4.92
N LEU A 345 23.13 -22.97 -5.45
CA LEU A 345 24.28 -22.20 -5.94
C LEU A 345 24.90 -21.34 -4.84
N GLY A 346 24.19 -21.12 -3.72
CA GLY A 346 24.70 -20.43 -2.54
C GLY A 346 25.09 -18.96 -2.79
N PHE A 347 24.43 -18.30 -3.72
CA PHE A 347 24.70 -16.92 -4.08
C PHE A 347 24.48 -15.95 -2.92
N SER A 348 25.37 -14.96 -2.79
CA SER A 348 25.06 -13.74 -2.03
C SER A 348 23.88 -13.01 -2.71
N ILE A 349 23.23 -12.07 -2.02
CA ILE A 349 22.06 -11.42 -2.57
C ILE A 349 22.34 -10.74 -3.92
N HIS A 350 23.43 -10.00 -4.06
CA HIS A 350 23.74 -9.32 -5.33
C HIS A 350 24.06 -10.32 -6.45
N ASP A 351 24.80 -11.41 -6.18
CA ASP A 351 25.07 -12.46 -7.16
C ASP A 351 23.77 -13.15 -7.61
N TYR A 352 22.84 -13.38 -6.67
CA TYR A 352 21.51 -13.90 -6.97
C TYR A 352 20.74 -12.99 -7.93
N PHE A 353 20.73 -11.68 -7.68
CA PHE A 353 20.06 -10.73 -8.57
C PHE A 353 20.65 -10.75 -9.98
N PHE A 354 21.99 -10.81 -10.12
CA PHE A 354 22.64 -10.96 -11.41
C PHE A 354 22.29 -12.28 -12.08
N ALA A 355 22.40 -13.40 -11.37
CA ALA A 355 22.15 -14.73 -11.93
C ALA A 355 20.71 -14.89 -12.41
N LYS A 356 19.75 -14.50 -11.58
CA LYS A 356 18.34 -14.57 -11.93
C LYS A 356 17.98 -13.63 -13.08
N THR A 357 18.52 -12.43 -13.10
CA THR A 357 18.29 -11.46 -14.18
C THR A 357 18.88 -11.94 -15.50
N LEU A 358 20.04 -12.63 -15.50
CA LEU A 358 20.62 -13.24 -16.70
C LEU A 358 19.67 -14.27 -17.34
N ASP A 359 18.93 -15.04 -16.52
CA ASP A 359 17.93 -15.99 -17.02
C ASP A 359 16.66 -15.29 -17.54
N GLN A 360 16.40 -14.05 -17.13
CA GLN A 360 15.20 -13.30 -17.48
C GLN A 360 15.39 -12.36 -18.67
N VAL A 361 16.61 -11.87 -18.88
CA VAL A 361 16.96 -11.02 -20.02
C VAL A 361 17.16 -11.89 -21.25
N ARG A 362 16.55 -11.51 -22.36
CA ARG A 362 16.67 -12.24 -23.62
C ARG A 362 18.10 -12.18 -24.21
N PRO A 363 18.50 -13.12 -25.04
CA PRO A 363 19.76 -13.02 -25.78
C PRO A 363 19.90 -11.71 -26.55
N GLY A 364 21.00 -10.99 -26.33
CA GLY A 364 21.23 -9.66 -26.91
C GLY A 364 20.62 -8.50 -26.11
N GLY A 365 19.94 -8.77 -24.99
CA GLY A 365 19.51 -7.76 -24.06
C GLY A 365 20.65 -7.22 -23.19
N VAL A 366 20.40 -6.20 -22.39
CA VAL A 366 21.40 -5.49 -21.58
C VAL A 366 21.03 -5.58 -20.09
N ILE A 367 22.02 -5.76 -19.24
CA ILE A 367 21.91 -5.65 -17.78
C ILE A 367 22.83 -4.51 -17.33
N ALA A 368 22.26 -3.51 -16.67
CA ALA A 368 22.98 -2.33 -16.18
C ALA A 368 22.64 -2.08 -14.70
N PHE A 369 23.39 -2.66 -13.79
CA PHE A 369 23.14 -2.58 -12.36
C PHE A 369 24.20 -1.74 -11.62
N VAL A 370 23.72 -0.97 -10.64
CA VAL A 370 24.54 -0.40 -9.58
C VAL A 370 24.67 -1.46 -8.49
N THR A 371 25.88 -1.70 -8.03
CA THR A 371 26.20 -2.68 -6.98
C THR A 371 27.40 -2.23 -6.15
N SER A 372 27.62 -2.90 -5.02
CA SER A 372 28.80 -2.67 -4.17
C SER A 372 30.02 -3.43 -4.68
N ARG A 373 31.21 -2.95 -4.31
CA ARG A 373 32.50 -3.66 -4.54
C ARG A 373 32.79 -4.70 -3.46
N TYR A 374 31.99 -4.78 -2.39
CA TYR A 374 32.24 -5.59 -1.19
C TYR A 374 31.33 -6.79 -1.14
#